data_9ae84b2eac0bd5d6cc3159a89f67411e
#
_entry.id   9ae84b2eac0bd5d6cc3159a89f67411e
#
_cell.length_a   1.000
_cell.length_b   1.000
_cell.length_c   1.000
_cell.angle_alpha   90.00
_cell.angle_beta   90.00
_cell.angle_gamma   90.00
#
_symmetry.space_group_name_H-M   'P 1'
#
loop_
_entity.id
_entity.type
_entity.pdbx_description
1 polymer ?
#
loop_
_entity_poly.entity_id
_entity_poly.type
_entity_poly.pdbx_seq_one_letter_code
_entity_poly.pdbx_strand_id
1 'polypeptide(L)'
;LSSAVRPIYTVAQDVSRIAGTGAYTGEVSAELLADSQIQYVLVGHSERRETFAENADILNAKIKNALSAGLTVIYCVGESLEQRESGQAEAVVLQQICDIAAVVESEQWKNIVIAYEPIWAIGTGKTASPEDAQAMHAQIRQGLSQITGYGETMAILYGGSVKPENAVELAAC
;
A
#
# COMPACT_ATOMS: atom_id res chain seq x y z
N LEU A 1 -28.40 13.33 14.25
CA LEU A 1 -27.07 12.99 13.70
C LEU A 1 -26.41 12.01 14.65
N SER A 2 -26.51 10.72 14.35
CA SER A 2 -25.83 9.66 15.10
C SER A 2 -24.32 9.81 14.90
N SER A 3 -23.59 10.18 15.94
CA SER A 3 -22.13 10.13 16.00
C SER A 3 -21.72 8.67 16.14
N ALA A 4 -21.78 7.91 15.05
CA ALA A 4 -21.19 6.59 15.02
C ALA A 4 -19.68 6.78 15.18
N VAL A 5 -19.12 6.43 16.34
CA VAL A 5 -17.68 6.34 16.56
C VAL A 5 -17.17 5.30 15.58
N ARG A 6 -16.43 5.74 14.55
CA ARG A 6 -15.79 4.81 13.62
C ARG A 6 -14.71 4.06 14.38
N PRO A 7 -14.60 2.73 14.23
CA PRO A 7 -13.54 1.98 14.88
C PRO A 7 -12.16 2.48 14.40
N ILE A 8 -11.22 2.59 15.33
CA ILE A 8 -9.81 2.85 15.03
C ILE A 8 -9.12 1.50 14.95
N TYR A 9 -8.46 1.23 13.85
CA TYR A 9 -7.68 0.01 13.66
C TYR A 9 -6.19 0.28 13.86
N THR A 10 -5.51 -0.65 14.52
CA THR A 10 -4.05 -0.64 14.63
C THR A 10 -3.46 -1.27 13.38
N VAL A 11 -2.48 -0.60 12.78
CA VAL A 11 -1.77 -1.05 11.59
C VAL A 11 -0.31 -1.26 11.95
N ALA A 12 0.26 -2.43 11.65
CA ALA A 12 1.71 -2.64 11.72
C ALA A 12 2.38 -1.93 10.55
N GLN A 13 3.51 -1.26 10.82
CA GLN A 13 4.23 -0.49 9.78
C GLN A 13 5.11 -1.34 8.87
N ASP A 14 5.36 -2.59 9.25
CA ASP A 14 6.08 -3.57 8.44
C ASP A 14 5.83 -5.00 8.96
N VAL A 15 6.27 -6.00 8.20
CA VAL A 15 6.24 -7.42 8.55
C VAL A 15 7.50 -8.12 8.01
N SER A 16 7.91 -9.19 8.67
CA SER A 16 9.03 -10.00 8.21
C SER A 16 8.74 -10.72 6.88
N ARG A 17 9.75 -10.78 6.00
CA ARG A 17 9.74 -11.68 4.84
C ARG A 17 9.87 -13.15 5.20
N ILE A 18 10.21 -13.45 6.46
CA ILE A 18 10.42 -14.80 6.96
C ILE A 18 9.12 -15.26 7.62
N ALA A 19 8.61 -16.40 7.18
CA ALA A 19 7.41 -17.00 7.75
C ALA A 19 7.72 -17.69 9.09
N GLY A 20 6.76 -17.69 9.99
CA GLY A 20 6.82 -18.38 11.27
C GLY A 20 7.78 -17.72 12.28
N THR A 21 8.23 -18.53 13.20
CA THR A 21 9.15 -18.13 14.28
C THR A 21 10.48 -18.87 14.16
N GLY A 22 11.57 -18.26 14.67
CA GLY A 22 12.90 -18.86 14.58
C GLY A 22 13.99 -17.95 15.14
N ALA A 23 15.25 -18.25 14.81
CA ALA A 23 16.42 -17.50 15.23
C ALA A 23 16.62 -16.23 14.37
N TYR A 24 15.62 -15.35 14.35
CA TYR A 24 15.59 -14.12 13.55
C TYR A 24 15.36 -12.91 14.45
N THR A 25 16.32 -12.66 15.33
CA THR A 25 16.23 -11.58 16.33
C THR A 25 15.91 -10.23 15.67
N GLY A 26 14.83 -9.60 16.12
CA GLY A 26 14.36 -8.30 15.61
C GLY A 26 13.28 -8.38 14.53
N GLU A 27 13.06 -9.56 13.92
CA GLU A 27 11.99 -9.78 12.96
C GLU A 27 10.63 -9.97 13.65
N VAL A 28 9.58 -9.36 13.08
CA VAL A 28 8.18 -9.52 13.52
C VAL A 28 7.44 -10.27 12.43
N SER A 29 7.11 -11.53 12.68
CA SER A 29 6.40 -12.35 11.69
C SER A 29 4.93 -11.98 11.58
N ALA A 30 4.29 -12.37 10.46
CA ALA A 30 2.87 -12.15 10.24
C ALA A 30 2.00 -12.86 11.30
N GLU A 31 2.43 -14.05 11.73
CA GLU A 31 1.75 -14.82 12.77
C GLU A 31 1.79 -14.11 14.12
N LEU A 32 2.93 -13.48 14.48
CA LEU A 32 3.05 -12.67 15.71
C LEU A 32 2.12 -11.46 15.68
N LEU A 33 1.98 -10.81 14.52
CA LEU A 33 1.04 -9.70 14.34
C LEU A 33 -0.41 -10.19 14.51
N ALA A 34 -0.78 -11.27 13.86
CA ALA A 34 -2.12 -11.85 13.96
C ALA A 34 -2.46 -12.29 15.39
N ASP A 35 -1.54 -12.95 16.09
CA ASP A 35 -1.69 -13.35 17.50
C ASP A 35 -1.85 -12.14 18.43
N SER A 36 -1.20 -11.01 18.08
CA SER A 36 -1.36 -9.72 18.76
C SER A 36 -2.62 -8.96 18.36
N GLN A 37 -3.55 -9.59 17.62
CA GLN A 37 -4.81 -9.00 17.14
C GLN A 37 -4.63 -7.80 16.20
N ILE A 38 -3.46 -7.66 15.57
CA ILE A 38 -3.24 -6.71 14.49
C ILE A 38 -3.91 -7.26 13.23
N GLN A 39 -4.72 -6.44 12.58
CA GLN A 39 -5.48 -6.85 11.40
C GLN A 39 -4.89 -6.32 10.09
N TYR A 40 -4.11 -5.26 10.15
CA TYR A 40 -3.58 -4.55 8.99
C TYR A 40 -2.07 -4.41 9.08
N VAL A 41 -1.41 -4.48 7.93
CA VAL A 41 0.03 -4.24 7.83
C VAL A 41 0.38 -3.46 6.57
N LEU A 42 1.29 -2.47 6.70
CA LEU A 42 1.90 -1.78 5.56
C LEU A 42 2.97 -2.68 4.94
N VAL A 43 3.00 -2.74 3.61
CA VAL A 43 4.08 -3.40 2.87
C VAL A 43 4.49 -2.52 1.69
N GLY A 44 5.79 -2.34 1.51
CA GLY A 44 6.35 -1.65 0.36
C GLY A 44 6.35 -0.13 0.45
N HIS A 45 6.28 0.45 1.66
CA HIS A 45 6.45 1.90 1.86
C HIS A 45 7.74 2.39 1.20
N SER A 46 7.71 3.58 0.60
CA SER A 46 8.85 4.15 -0.15
C SER A 46 10.15 4.19 0.65
N GLU A 47 10.10 4.57 1.92
CA GLU A 47 11.28 4.58 2.80
C GLU A 47 11.92 3.19 2.93
N ARG A 48 11.12 2.12 2.92
CA ARG A 48 11.66 0.76 3.02
C ARG A 48 12.27 0.29 1.72
N ARG A 49 11.67 0.67 0.59
CA ARG A 49 12.25 0.40 -0.73
C ARG A 49 13.60 1.10 -0.90
N GLU A 50 13.72 2.35 -0.45
CA GLU A 50 14.95 3.14 -0.57
C GLU A 50 16.00 2.77 0.48
N THR A 51 15.63 2.79 1.76
CA THR A 51 16.59 2.66 2.88
C THR A 51 17.02 1.21 3.10
N PHE A 52 16.09 0.26 2.94
CA PHE A 52 16.33 -1.16 3.21
C PHE A 52 16.41 -2.01 1.94
N ALA A 53 16.38 -1.38 0.76
CA ALA A 53 16.48 -2.03 -0.55
C ALA A 53 15.44 -3.16 -0.73
N GLU A 54 14.21 -2.95 -0.25
CA GLU A 54 13.14 -3.92 -0.40
C GLU A 54 12.68 -3.97 -1.87
N ASN A 55 13.09 -4.99 -2.56
CA ASN A 55 12.73 -5.29 -3.94
C ASN A 55 11.45 -6.12 -4.04
N ALA A 56 10.98 -6.39 -5.25
CA ALA A 56 9.76 -7.16 -5.51
C ALA A 56 9.75 -8.54 -4.83
N ASP A 57 10.87 -9.26 -4.82
CA ASP A 57 10.95 -10.59 -4.19
C ASP A 57 10.72 -10.52 -2.67
N ILE A 58 11.32 -9.52 -2.01
CA ILE A 58 11.15 -9.29 -0.57
C ILE A 58 9.69 -8.92 -0.28
N LEU A 59 9.11 -8.01 -1.08
CA LEU A 59 7.74 -7.56 -0.89
C LEU A 59 6.74 -8.69 -1.15
N ASN A 60 6.95 -9.50 -2.17
CA ASN A 60 6.14 -10.66 -2.47
C ASN A 60 6.15 -11.68 -1.32
N ALA A 61 7.31 -11.94 -0.70
CA ALA A 61 7.41 -12.81 0.46
C ALA A 61 6.62 -12.24 1.66
N LYS A 62 6.74 -10.92 1.93
CA LYS A 62 5.99 -10.24 2.99
C LYS A 62 4.49 -10.31 2.78
N ILE A 63 4.01 -10.03 1.56
CA ILE A 63 2.59 -10.08 1.20
C ILE A 63 2.05 -11.50 1.38
N LYS A 64 2.76 -12.49 0.85
CA LYS A 64 2.35 -13.90 0.99
C LYS A 64 2.23 -14.31 2.45
N ASN A 65 3.20 -13.96 3.30
CA ASN A 65 3.17 -14.28 4.73
C ASN A 65 1.99 -13.58 5.42
N ALA A 66 1.79 -12.28 5.15
CA ALA A 66 0.70 -11.51 5.73
C ALA A 66 -0.67 -12.08 5.36
N LEU A 67 -0.91 -12.36 4.09
CA LEU A 67 -2.16 -12.95 3.61
C LEU A 67 -2.40 -14.36 4.17
N SER A 68 -1.34 -15.18 4.28
CA SER A 68 -1.42 -16.52 4.87
C SER A 68 -1.78 -16.49 6.36
N ALA A 69 -1.38 -15.45 7.07
CA ALA A 69 -1.75 -15.21 8.48
C ALA A 69 -3.12 -14.52 8.65
N GLY A 70 -3.83 -14.24 7.56
CA GLY A 70 -5.16 -13.61 7.59
C GLY A 70 -5.14 -12.09 7.76
N LEU A 71 -3.98 -11.43 7.59
CA LEU A 71 -3.89 -9.98 7.65
C LEU A 71 -4.40 -9.34 6.37
N THR A 72 -4.91 -8.12 6.50
CA THR A 72 -5.14 -7.22 5.36
C THR A 72 -3.86 -6.43 5.08
N VAL A 73 -3.39 -6.48 3.85
CA VAL A 73 -2.17 -5.78 3.41
C VAL A 73 -2.53 -4.42 2.83
N ILE A 74 -1.92 -3.36 3.35
CA ILE A 74 -1.92 -2.04 2.74
C ILE A 74 -0.63 -1.95 1.92
N TYR A 75 -0.76 -2.17 0.62
CA TYR A 75 0.37 -2.20 -0.30
C TYR A 75 0.65 -0.81 -0.85
N CYS A 76 1.85 -0.30 -0.54
CA CYS A 76 2.30 1.02 -0.94
C CYS A 76 2.91 0.98 -2.34
N VAL A 77 2.42 1.85 -3.21
CA VAL A 77 2.89 2.04 -4.59
C VAL A 77 3.06 3.52 -4.88
N GLY A 78 4.04 3.85 -5.70
CA GLY A 78 4.27 5.25 -6.07
C GLY A 78 5.49 5.44 -6.94
N GLU A 79 5.56 6.61 -7.54
CA GLU A 79 6.62 7.04 -8.44
C GLU A 79 7.49 8.15 -7.86
N SER A 80 8.75 8.20 -8.29
CA SER A 80 9.67 9.30 -7.99
C SER A 80 9.38 10.53 -8.86
N LEU A 81 9.98 11.69 -8.50
CA LEU A 81 9.88 12.90 -9.31
C LEU A 81 10.43 12.69 -10.72
N GLU A 82 11.58 12.02 -10.85
CA GLU A 82 12.20 11.72 -12.13
C GLU A 82 11.28 10.87 -13.03
N GLN A 83 10.66 9.83 -12.46
CA GLN A 83 9.71 8.97 -13.18
C GLN A 83 8.47 9.75 -13.63
N ARG A 84 8.00 10.69 -12.80
CA ARG A 84 6.87 11.55 -13.15
C ARG A 84 7.22 12.53 -14.26
N GLU A 85 8.35 13.22 -14.15
CA GLU A 85 8.82 14.20 -15.15
C GLU A 85 9.14 13.55 -16.49
N SER A 86 9.57 12.29 -16.50
CA SER A 86 9.80 11.50 -17.71
C SER A 86 8.53 10.85 -18.30
N GLY A 87 7.36 11.09 -17.70
CA GLY A 87 6.08 10.52 -18.16
C GLY A 87 5.90 9.02 -17.87
N GLN A 88 6.67 8.45 -16.94
CA GLN A 88 6.64 7.02 -16.60
C GLN A 88 5.80 6.70 -15.36
N ALA A 89 5.20 7.70 -14.72
CA ALA A 89 4.50 7.55 -13.44
C ALA A 89 3.48 6.41 -13.43
N GLU A 90 2.57 6.40 -14.40
CA GLU A 90 1.54 5.38 -14.54
C GLU A 90 2.15 3.98 -14.73
N ALA A 91 3.09 3.84 -15.66
CA ALA A 91 3.71 2.56 -15.94
C ALA A 91 4.43 1.97 -14.73
N VAL A 92 5.13 2.81 -13.95
CA VAL A 92 5.83 2.39 -12.73
C VAL A 92 4.84 1.92 -11.67
N VAL A 93 3.78 2.69 -11.40
CA VAL A 93 2.77 2.34 -10.39
C VAL A 93 2.02 1.06 -10.78
N LEU A 94 1.61 0.93 -12.03
CA LEU A 94 0.94 -0.29 -12.51
C LEU A 94 1.87 -1.50 -12.49
N GLN A 95 3.16 -1.33 -12.82
CA GLN A 95 4.14 -2.41 -12.73
C GLN A 95 4.29 -2.92 -11.29
N GLN A 96 4.36 -2.03 -10.30
CA GLN A 96 4.42 -2.42 -8.89
C GLN A 96 3.18 -3.24 -8.47
N ILE A 97 2.00 -2.93 -8.99
CA ILE A 97 0.78 -3.71 -8.75
C ILE A 97 0.86 -5.08 -9.47
N CYS A 98 1.34 -5.10 -10.70
CA CYS A 98 1.54 -6.35 -11.44
C CYS A 98 2.54 -7.28 -10.75
N ASP A 99 3.59 -6.74 -10.11
CA ASP A 99 4.61 -7.52 -9.42
C ASP A 99 4.04 -8.40 -8.31
N ILE A 100 2.97 -7.98 -7.65
CA ILE A 100 2.31 -8.77 -6.60
C ILE A 100 1.25 -9.74 -7.15
N ALA A 101 0.79 -9.55 -8.39
CA ALA A 101 -0.24 -10.41 -8.98
C ALA A 101 0.21 -11.88 -9.12
N ALA A 102 1.53 -12.12 -9.17
CA ALA A 102 2.08 -13.46 -9.23
C ALA A 102 1.97 -14.24 -7.91
N VAL A 103 1.74 -13.59 -6.80
CA VAL A 103 1.74 -14.18 -5.44
C VAL A 103 0.41 -14.02 -4.70
N VAL A 104 -0.50 -13.19 -5.21
CA VAL A 104 -1.84 -12.97 -4.63
C VAL A 104 -2.85 -13.83 -5.36
N GLU A 105 -3.44 -14.77 -4.66
CA GLU A 105 -4.51 -15.63 -5.20
C GLU A 105 -5.79 -14.81 -5.41
N SER A 106 -6.66 -15.27 -6.34
CA SER A 106 -7.86 -14.51 -6.73
C SER A 106 -8.69 -14.03 -5.53
N GLU A 107 -8.99 -14.90 -4.58
CA GLU A 107 -9.79 -14.56 -3.40
C GLU A 107 -9.06 -13.69 -2.37
N GLN A 108 -7.73 -13.65 -2.42
CA GLN A 108 -6.92 -12.86 -1.48
C GLN A 108 -6.90 -11.38 -1.83
N TRP A 109 -7.23 -11.00 -3.07
CA TRP A 109 -7.31 -9.59 -3.46
C TRP A 109 -8.30 -8.77 -2.62
N LYS A 110 -9.32 -9.38 -2.05
CA LYS A 110 -10.24 -8.73 -1.09
C LYS A 110 -9.55 -8.26 0.19
N ASN A 111 -8.38 -8.82 0.51
CA ASN A 111 -7.56 -8.46 1.66
C ASN A 111 -6.37 -7.57 1.26
N ILE A 112 -6.41 -6.96 0.08
CA ILE A 112 -5.43 -5.97 -0.37
C ILE A 112 -6.09 -4.59 -0.42
N VAL A 113 -5.41 -3.60 0.11
CA VAL A 113 -5.71 -2.18 -0.03
C VAL A 113 -4.49 -1.55 -0.72
N ILE A 114 -4.71 -0.73 -1.72
CA ILE A 114 -3.61 0.01 -2.36
C ILE A 114 -3.46 1.37 -1.67
N ALA A 115 -2.23 1.75 -1.33
CA ALA A 115 -1.89 3.08 -0.86
C ALA A 115 -1.00 3.75 -1.90
N TYR A 116 -1.52 4.76 -2.58
CA TYR A 116 -0.75 5.54 -3.54
C TYR A 116 0.08 6.60 -2.82
N GLU A 117 1.39 6.50 -2.96
CA GLU A 117 2.38 7.40 -2.40
C GLU A 117 3.06 8.19 -3.53
N PRO A 118 2.66 9.45 -3.82
CA PRO A 118 3.47 10.31 -4.68
C PRO A 118 4.79 10.63 -3.97
N ILE A 119 5.86 9.83 -4.20
CA ILE A 119 7.13 9.89 -3.44
C ILE A 119 7.74 11.29 -3.52
N TRP A 120 7.58 11.96 -4.65
CA TRP A 120 8.01 13.34 -4.86
C TRP A 120 7.29 14.38 -3.97
N ALA A 121 6.18 14.00 -3.36
CA ALA A 121 5.39 14.84 -2.44
C ALA A 121 5.52 14.42 -0.97
N ILE A 122 6.38 13.43 -0.64
CA ILE A 122 6.60 12.98 0.73
C ILE A 122 7.82 13.68 1.31
N GLY A 123 7.64 14.47 2.38
CA GLY A 123 8.74 15.14 3.09
C GLY A 123 9.47 16.24 2.31
N THR A 124 9.06 16.55 1.10
CA THR A 124 9.73 17.53 0.21
C THR A 124 9.17 18.94 0.33
N GLY A 125 8.06 19.12 1.06
CA GLY A 125 7.29 20.38 1.09
C GLY A 125 6.38 20.59 -0.13
N LYS A 126 6.47 19.74 -1.17
CA LYS A 126 5.51 19.66 -2.27
C LYS A 126 4.31 18.84 -1.82
N THR A 127 3.13 19.15 -2.35
CA THR A 127 1.91 18.34 -2.17
C THR A 127 1.35 18.04 -3.55
N ALA A 128 0.88 16.82 -3.75
CA ALA A 128 0.09 16.52 -4.93
C ALA A 128 -1.24 17.28 -4.84
N SER A 129 -1.72 17.78 -5.97
CA SER A 129 -3.06 18.35 -6.00
C SER A 129 -4.13 17.25 -5.89
N PRO A 130 -5.37 17.57 -5.49
CA PRO A 130 -6.47 16.63 -5.53
C PRO A 130 -6.66 16.01 -6.93
N GLU A 131 -6.47 16.80 -7.99
CA GLU A 131 -6.57 16.34 -9.38
C GLU A 131 -5.46 15.33 -9.72
N ASP A 132 -4.22 15.55 -9.26
CA ASP A 132 -3.11 14.61 -9.44
C ASP A 132 -3.41 13.27 -8.75
N ALA A 133 -3.89 13.34 -7.50
CA ALA A 133 -4.25 12.17 -6.71
C ALA A 133 -5.38 11.38 -7.40
N GLN A 134 -6.45 12.07 -7.79
CA GLN A 134 -7.60 11.46 -8.46
C GLN A 134 -7.23 10.85 -9.82
N ALA A 135 -6.39 11.53 -10.61
CA ALA A 135 -5.94 11.01 -11.89
C ALA A 135 -5.19 9.68 -11.71
N MET A 136 -4.25 9.60 -10.76
CA MET A 136 -3.51 8.36 -10.51
C MET A 136 -4.41 7.28 -9.89
N HIS A 137 -5.32 7.63 -8.98
CA HIS A 137 -6.30 6.68 -8.43
C HIS A 137 -7.17 6.06 -9.55
N ALA A 138 -7.57 6.85 -10.55
CA ALA A 138 -8.32 6.35 -11.70
C ALA A 138 -7.50 5.34 -12.53
N GLN A 139 -6.21 5.62 -12.78
CA GLN A 139 -5.31 4.71 -13.48
C GLN A 139 -5.09 3.41 -12.70
N ILE A 140 -4.87 3.51 -11.38
CA ILE A 140 -4.76 2.34 -10.49
C ILE A 140 -6.05 1.52 -10.55
N ARG A 141 -7.21 2.14 -10.47
CA ARG A 141 -8.52 1.49 -10.55
C ARG A 141 -8.68 0.71 -11.85
N GLN A 142 -8.36 1.35 -12.97
CA GLN A 142 -8.42 0.73 -14.28
C GLN A 142 -7.48 -0.47 -14.39
N GLY A 143 -6.24 -0.34 -13.91
CA GLY A 143 -5.26 -1.43 -13.89
C GLY A 143 -5.72 -2.61 -13.03
N LEU A 144 -6.22 -2.33 -11.82
CA LEU A 144 -6.75 -3.35 -10.92
C LEU A 144 -7.91 -4.12 -11.55
N SER A 145 -8.82 -3.43 -12.26
CA SER A 145 -9.96 -4.09 -12.93
C SER A 145 -9.55 -5.03 -14.07
N GLN A 146 -8.32 -4.87 -14.60
CA GLN A 146 -7.74 -5.81 -15.57
C GLN A 146 -7.03 -6.98 -14.91
N ILE A 147 -6.54 -6.81 -13.69
CA ILE A 147 -5.74 -7.82 -12.96
C ILE A 147 -6.63 -8.71 -12.10
N THR A 148 -7.68 -8.16 -11.50
CA THR A 148 -8.52 -8.87 -10.53
C THR A 148 -10.01 -8.54 -10.68
N GLY A 149 -10.88 -9.49 -10.34
CA GLY A 149 -12.32 -9.27 -10.29
C GLY A 149 -12.80 -8.31 -9.19
N TYR A 150 -11.90 -7.90 -8.28
CA TYR A 150 -12.19 -6.99 -7.17
C TYR A 150 -11.81 -5.52 -7.45
N GLY A 151 -11.23 -5.23 -8.61
CA GLY A 151 -10.69 -3.91 -8.94
C GLY A 151 -11.64 -2.75 -8.66
N GLU A 152 -12.93 -2.88 -8.99
CA GLU A 152 -13.94 -1.84 -8.78
C GLU A 152 -14.25 -1.58 -7.29
N THR A 153 -14.08 -2.56 -6.43
CA THR A 153 -14.46 -2.50 -5.01
C THR A 153 -13.28 -2.31 -4.05
N MET A 154 -12.06 -2.52 -4.53
CA MET A 154 -10.86 -2.37 -3.70
C MET A 154 -10.70 -0.92 -3.24
N ALA A 155 -10.31 -0.75 -1.97
CA ALA A 155 -9.96 0.57 -1.45
C ALA A 155 -8.62 1.03 -2.03
N ILE A 156 -8.56 2.29 -2.44
CA ILE A 156 -7.34 3.00 -2.82
C ILE A 156 -7.21 4.19 -1.89
N LEU A 157 -6.11 4.26 -1.17
CA LEU A 157 -5.81 5.31 -0.21
C LEU A 157 -4.80 6.28 -0.82
N TYR A 158 -4.92 7.55 -0.46
CA TYR A 158 -3.87 8.53 -0.71
C TYR A 158 -2.87 8.51 0.44
N GLY A 159 -1.61 8.20 0.14
CA GLY A 159 -0.49 8.07 1.09
C GLY A 159 0.50 9.24 1.05
N GLY A 160 0.22 10.32 0.32
CA GLY A 160 1.05 11.52 0.32
C GLY A 160 0.85 12.40 1.55
N SER A 161 1.49 13.57 1.55
CA SER A 161 1.39 14.53 2.67
C SER A 161 -0.02 15.09 2.82
N VAL A 162 -0.65 14.79 3.95
CA VAL A 162 -1.97 15.33 4.33
C VAL A 162 -1.80 16.30 5.49
N LYS A 163 -2.39 17.48 5.34
CA LYS A 163 -2.42 18.54 6.36
C LYS A 163 -3.88 18.96 6.60
N PRO A 164 -4.20 19.62 7.73
CA PRO A 164 -5.56 20.10 7.99
C PRO A 164 -6.13 20.95 6.84
N GLU A 165 -5.26 21.71 6.16
CA GLU A 165 -5.65 22.63 5.09
C GLU A 165 -6.06 21.93 3.80
N ASN A 166 -5.52 20.73 3.49
CA ASN A 166 -5.79 19.98 2.25
C ASN A 166 -6.61 18.70 2.47
N ALA A 167 -6.84 18.30 3.73
CA ALA A 167 -7.45 17.03 4.05
C ALA A 167 -8.89 16.90 3.50
N VAL A 168 -9.66 17.99 3.53
CA VAL A 168 -11.06 17.99 3.06
C VAL A 168 -11.11 17.82 1.55
N GLU A 169 -10.25 18.50 0.81
CA GLU A 169 -10.19 18.42 -0.65
C GLU A 169 -9.72 17.04 -1.11
N LEU A 170 -8.66 16.50 -0.49
CA LEU A 170 -8.17 15.16 -0.79
C LEU A 170 -9.15 14.04 -0.41
N ALA A 171 -9.97 14.24 0.62
CA ALA A 171 -10.99 13.27 1.00
C ALA A 171 -12.23 13.29 0.09
N ALA A 172 -12.36 14.30 -0.77
CA ALA A 172 -13.46 14.45 -1.72
C ALA A 172 -13.15 13.81 -3.09
N CYS A 173 -11.90 13.32 -3.31
CA CYS A 173 -11.45 12.69 -4.55
C CYS A 173 -11.93 11.24 -4.72
#